data_c07bfa048d4950025786c4a2e7c4dd56
#
_entry.id   c07bfa048d4950025786c4a2e7c4dd56
#
_cell.length_a   1.000
_cell.length_b   1.000
_cell.length_c   1.000
_cell.angle_alpha   90.00
_cell.angle_beta   90.00
_cell.angle_gamma   90.00
#
_symmetry.space_group_name_H-M   'P 1'
#
loop_
_entity.id
_entity.type
_entity.pdbx_description
1 polymer ?
#
loop_
_entity_poly.entity_id
_entity_poly.type
_entity_poly.pdbx_seq_one_letter_code
_entity_poly.pdbx_strand_id
1 'polypeptide(L)'
;MDYTQEYKQKLVSADEAVKVIKSGDWVDYGWCTGTPDALDKALAKRTDELKDVNLRGGILLKPLAVFEREDAGEHFTWNSWHMSGIERKYINRGFSYYAPIRYSELPRYYRDSATPDDVAMFQVAPMDKHGYFNFGPNASHMMAVCETSKKVIVEVNKNMPRCLGGFENSIHISDVDFIVEGENPAIGELGGGGAATEIDQAVAKLIVDEIPNGACLQLGIGGMPNAVGSMIAESDLKDLGVHTEMYVDAFVDIARAGKINGSKKNIDRFRQTYGFGAGTQKMYDYLDENPELMSAPVSLSLIHISEPT
;
A
#
# COMPACT_ATOMS: atom_id res chain seq x y z
N MET A 1 16.30 22.11 -10.82
CA MET A 1 17.48 21.24 -10.90
C MET A 1 17.17 20.11 -11.87
N ASP A 2 18.20 19.59 -12.57
CA ASP A 2 18.03 18.40 -13.40
C ASP A 2 18.60 17.19 -12.65
N TYR A 3 17.75 16.26 -12.29
CA TYR A 3 18.11 15.05 -11.53
C TYR A 3 18.52 13.86 -12.41
N THR A 4 18.56 14.05 -13.74
CA THR A 4 18.85 12.98 -14.69
C THR A 4 20.24 12.34 -14.47
N GLN A 5 21.22 13.14 -14.08
CA GLN A 5 22.56 12.63 -13.82
C GLN A 5 22.60 11.79 -12.52
N GLU A 6 21.97 12.27 -11.45
CA GLU A 6 21.88 11.54 -10.19
C GLU A 6 21.10 10.23 -10.36
N TYR A 7 19.98 10.27 -11.10
CA TYR A 7 19.21 9.06 -11.44
C TYR A 7 20.10 8.01 -12.13
N LYS A 8 20.87 8.41 -13.14
CA LYS A 8 21.78 7.50 -13.87
C LYS A 8 22.88 6.93 -12.97
N GLN A 9 23.37 7.69 -12.00
CA GLN A 9 24.40 7.23 -11.07
C GLN A 9 23.87 6.19 -10.07
N LYS A 10 22.59 6.29 -9.69
CA LYS A 10 21.92 5.39 -8.75
C LYS A 10 21.23 4.20 -9.42
N LEU A 11 21.08 4.27 -10.77
CA LEU A 11 20.44 3.20 -11.56
C LEU A 11 21.35 1.98 -11.67
N VAL A 12 20.87 0.86 -11.16
CA VAL A 12 21.57 -0.43 -11.19
C VAL A 12 20.59 -1.55 -11.55
N SER A 13 21.13 -2.75 -11.86
CA SER A 13 20.27 -3.94 -11.98
C SER A 13 19.72 -4.39 -10.63
N ALA A 14 18.62 -5.14 -10.63
CA ALA A 14 18.08 -5.72 -9.42
C ALA A 14 19.09 -6.65 -8.73
N ASP A 15 19.81 -7.46 -9.50
CA ASP A 15 20.86 -8.36 -9.00
C ASP A 15 22.01 -7.58 -8.31
N GLU A 16 22.32 -6.37 -8.77
CA GLU A 16 23.33 -5.53 -8.13
C GLU A 16 22.79 -4.87 -6.86
N ALA A 17 21.57 -4.33 -6.93
CA ALA A 17 20.95 -3.64 -5.81
C ALA A 17 20.82 -4.54 -4.56
N VAL A 18 20.40 -5.80 -4.73
CA VAL A 18 20.20 -6.73 -3.61
C VAL A 18 21.51 -7.24 -2.97
N LYS A 19 22.70 -6.96 -3.54
CA LYS A 19 23.99 -7.34 -2.96
C LYS A 19 24.27 -6.69 -1.59
N VAL A 20 23.59 -5.58 -1.29
CA VAL A 20 23.75 -4.91 0.02
C VAL A 20 23.12 -5.71 1.15
N ILE A 21 22.18 -6.63 0.85
CA ILE A 21 21.49 -7.47 1.83
C ILE A 21 22.44 -8.58 2.30
N LYS A 22 22.52 -8.76 3.62
CA LYS A 22 23.36 -9.73 4.29
C LYS A 22 22.53 -10.67 5.16
N SER A 23 23.11 -11.79 5.55
CA SER A 23 22.52 -12.69 6.54
C SER A 23 22.25 -11.95 7.85
N GLY A 24 21.05 -12.16 8.42
CA GLY A 24 20.59 -11.50 9.64
C GLY A 24 19.93 -10.13 9.44
N ASP A 25 19.95 -9.57 8.23
CA ASP A 25 19.35 -8.26 7.97
C ASP A 25 17.83 -8.28 8.08
N TRP A 26 17.26 -7.12 8.43
CA TRP A 26 15.85 -6.80 8.31
C TRP A 26 15.62 -6.03 7.00
N VAL A 27 14.71 -6.55 6.18
CA VAL A 27 14.41 -6.00 4.86
C VAL A 27 12.92 -5.71 4.74
N ASP A 28 12.57 -4.44 4.59
CA ASP A 28 11.19 -4.03 4.38
C ASP A 28 10.82 -4.08 2.89
N TYR A 29 9.70 -4.73 2.59
CA TYR A 29 9.14 -4.93 1.24
C TYR A 29 8.03 -3.94 0.90
N GLY A 30 7.90 -2.88 1.69
CA GLY A 30 6.81 -1.93 1.54
C GLY A 30 5.46 -2.51 1.92
N TRP A 31 4.42 -1.96 1.33
CA TRP A 31 3.04 -2.28 1.69
C TRP A 31 2.21 -2.59 0.45
N CYS A 32 1.43 -3.67 0.50
CA CYS A 32 0.37 -4.01 -0.46
C CYS A 32 0.84 -3.91 -1.93
N THR A 33 0.33 -2.94 -2.70
CA THR A 33 0.69 -2.72 -4.11
C THR A 33 2.14 -2.26 -4.31
N GLY A 34 2.82 -1.82 -3.26
CA GLY A 34 4.23 -1.42 -3.28
C GLY A 34 5.22 -2.58 -3.17
N THR A 35 4.76 -3.82 -2.98
CA THR A 35 5.64 -5.00 -2.88
C THR A 35 6.52 -5.15 -4.13
N PRO A 36 7.87 -5.27 -4.00
CA PRO A 36 8.77 -5.32 -5.14
C PRO A 36 8.60 -6.61 -5.96
N ASP A 37 8.96 -6.58 -7.23
CA ASP A 37 8.90 -7.73 -8.12
C ASP A 37 10.29 -8.17 -8.60
N ALA A 38 11.00 -7.28 -9.27
CA ALA A 38 12.33 -7.56 -9.79
C ALA A 38 13.35 -7.75 -8.65
N LEU A 39 13.24 -6.95 -7.58
CA LEU A 39 14.11 -7.06 -6.41
C LEU A 39 13.84 -8.34 -5.63
N ASP A 40 12.59 -8.77 -5.48
CA ASP A 40 12.23 -10.05 -4.86
C ASP A 40 12.79 -11.24 -5.63
N LYS A 41 12.62 -11.26 -6.97
CA LYS A 41 13.22 -12.28 -7.85
C LYS A 41 14.74 -12.29 -7.80
N ALA A 42 15.37 -11.12 -7.68
CA ALA A 42 16.83 -11.03 -7.56
C ALA A 42 17.31 -11.53 -6.20
N LEU A 43 16.61 -11.22 -5.11
CA LEU A 43 16.93 -11.73 -3.78
C LEU A 43 16.77 -13.25 -3.69
N ALA A 44 15.73 -13.81 -4.33
CA ALA A 44 15.51 -15.26 -4.40
C ALA A 44 16.69 -16.03 -5.01
N LYS A 45 17.44 -15.44 -5.97
CA LYS A 45 18.65 -16.04 -6.54
C LYS A 45 19.80 -16.19 -5.53
N ARG A 46 19.76 -15.42 -4.45
CA ARG A 46 20.76 -15.41 -3.40
C ARG A 46 20.43 -16.30 -2.21
N THR A 47 19.38 -17.14 -2.30
CA THR A 47 18.94 -18.01 -1.22
C THR A 47 20.10 -18.82 -0.63
N ASP A 48 20.94 -19.46 -1.46
CA ASP A 48 22.04 -20.30 -0.99
C ASP A 48 23.19 -19.52 -0.29
N GLU A 49 23.23 -18.19 -0.47
CA GLU A 49 24.25 -17.33 0.12
C GLU A 49 23.80 -16.72 1.48
N LEU A 50 22.48 -16.65 1.69
CA LEU A 50 21.88 -15.87 2.80
C LEU A 50 21.24 -16.79 3.84
N LYS A 51 21.29 -16.38 5.11
CA LYS A 51 20.61 -17.02 6.24
C LYS A 51 20.00 -15.99 7.18
N ASP A 52 18.91 -16.36 7.82
CA ASP A 52 18.24 -15.57 8.86
C ASP A 52 17.86 -14.14 8.41
N VAL A 53 17.53 -13.95 7.12
CA VAL A 53 17.05 -12.67 6.62
C VAL A 53 15.58 -12.48 6.99
N ASN A 54 15.29 -11.41 7.70
CA ASN A 54 13.95 -11.07 8.16
C ASN A 54 13.29 -10.12 7.17
N LEU A 55 12.32 -10.62 6.42
CA LEU A 55 11.50 -9.82 5.51
C LEU A 55 10.28 -9.27 6.24
N ARG A 56 9.88 -8.05 5.94
CA ARG A 56 8.78 -7.36 6.60
C ARG A 56 7.85 -6.71 5.58
N GLY A 57 6.55 -6.67 5.87
CA GLY A 57 5.54 -6.05 5.03
C GLY A 57 4.13 -6.50 5.40
N GLY A 58 3.21 -6.47 4.46
CA GLY A 58 1.83 -6.97 4.69
C GLY A 58 0.91 -6.80 3.49
N ILE A 59 -0.18 -7.54 3.50
CA ILE A 59 -1.19 -7.59 2.44
C ILE A 59 -0.56 -7.94 1.09
N LEU A 60 0.13 -9.07 1.01
CA LEU A 60 0.68 -9.54 -0.25
C LEU A 60 -0.44 -9.82 -1.26
N LEU A 61 -0.32 -9.24 -2.45
CA LEU A 61 -1.24 -9.45 -3.57
C LEU A 61 -0.76 -10.54 -4.54
N LYS A 62 0.49 -10.97 -4.41
CA LYS A 62 1.11 -12.06 -5.17
C LYS A 62 2.08 -12.85 -4.28
N PRO A 63 2.34 -14.14 -4.59
CA PRO A 63 3.40 -14.90 -3.94
C PRO A 63 4.77 -14.24 -4.16
N LEU A 64 5.66 -14.37 -3.17
CA LEU A 64 7.04 -13.92 -3.24
C LEU A 64 7.96 -15.01 -3.79
N ALA A 65 8.86 -14.64 -4.69
CA ALA A 65 9.82 -15.57 -5.29
C ALA A 65 10.79 -16.16 -4.25
N VAL A 66 11.15 -15.40 -3.21
CA VAL A 66 11.99 -15.90 -2.11
C VAL A 66 11.38 -17.09 -1.36
N PHE A 67 10.06 -17.31 -1.44
CA PHE A 67 9.35 -18.42 -0.79
C PHE A 67 8.88 -19.52 -1.74
N GLU A 68 9.36 -19.55 -2.97
CA GLU A 68 9.05 -20.64 -3.92
C GLU A 68 9.72 -21.96 -3.53
N ARG A 69 10.93 -21.91 -2.99
CA ARG A 69 11.68 -23.10 -2.57
C ARG A 69 11.09 -23.71 -1.29
N GLU A 70 11.21 -25.03 -1.14
CA GLU A 70 10.75 -25.74 0.04
C GLU A 70 11.58 -25.41 1.30
N ASP A 71 12.87 -25.17 1.13
CA ASP A 71 13.82 -24.81 2.18
C ASP A 71 13.90 -23.29 2.47
N ALA A 72 13.05 -22.49 1.83
CA ALA A 72 13.09 -21.03 1.97
C ALA A 72 13.08 -20.54 3.43
N GLY A 73 12.38 -21.24 4.33
CA GLY A 73 12.32 -20.91 5.75
C GLY A 73 13.63 -21.08 6.52
N GLU A 74 14.64 -21.73 5.94
CA GLU A 74 16.00 -21.81 6.51
C GLU A 74 16.82 -20.54 6.19
N HIS A 75 16.33 -19.70 5.27
CA HIS A 75 17.02 -18.54 4.74
C HIS A 75 16.27 -17.24 5.02
N PHE A 76 14.95 -17.26 4.87
CA PHE A 76 14.07 -16.09 4.96
C PHE A 76 12.92 -16.32 5.92
N THR A 77 12.56 -15.28 6.67
CA THR A 77 11.37 -15.25 7.51
C THR A 77 10.50 -14.07 7.13
N TRP A 78 9.21 -14.28 6.87
CA TRP A 78 8.25 -13.21 6.60
C TRP A 78 7.58 -12.74 7.89
N ASN A 79 7.72 -11.48 8.22
CA ASN A 79 7.10 -10.83 9.37
C ASN A 79 5.99 -9.91 8.87
N SER A 80 4.75 -10.35 8.96
CA SER A 80 3.62 -9.63 8.41
C SER A 80 2.88 -8.79 9.43
N TRP A 81 2.63 -7.55 9.09
CA TRP A 81 1.74 -6.67 9.86
C TRP A 81 0.26 -7.00 9.63
N HIS A 82 -0.10 -7.52 8.45
CA HIS A 82 -1.46 -7.91 8.11
C HIS A 82 -1.46 -9.07 7.11
N MET A 83 -2.03 -10.19 7.52
CA MET A 83 -1.97 -11.45 6.78
C MET A 83 -3.05 -11.56 5.71
N SER A 84 -2.65 -11.48 4.44
CA SER A 84 -3.48 -11.88 3.30
C SER A 84 -3.66 -13.42 3.21
N GLY A 85 -4.45 -13.87 2.26
CA GLY A 85 -4.60 -15.30 1.99
C GLY A 85 -3.28 -15.99 1.57
N ILE A 86 -2.37 -15.26 0.96
CA ILE A 86 -1.04 -15.74 0.54
C ILE A 86 -0.16 -15.95 1.78
N GLU A 87 -0.10 -14.97 2.65
CA GLU A 87 0.75 -14.97 3.85
C GLU A 87 0.32 -16.06 4.85
N ARG A 88 -0.99 -16.32 4.95
CA ARG A 88 -1.50 -17.46 5.76
C ARG A 88 -0.98 -18.81 5.28
N LYS A 89 -0.73 -18.97 3.97
CA LYS A 89 -0.11 -20.19 3.44
C LYS A 89 1.35 -20.28 3.87
N TYR A 90 2.05 -19.17 4.02
CA TYR A 90 3.43 -19.15 4.51
C TYR A 90 3.51 -19.53 5.99
N ILE A 91 2.55 -19.11 6.83
CA ILE A 91 2.45 -19.60 8.22
C ILE A 91 2.38 -21.13 8.28
N ASN A 92 1.54 -21.74 7.45
CA ASN A 92 1.37 -23.20 7.41
C ASN A 92 2.65 -23.95 7.00
N ARG A 93 3.57 -23.26 6.29
CA ARG A 93 4.89 -23.77 5.91
C ARG A 93 5.99 -23.42 6.93
N GLY A 94 5.68 -22.68 7.99
CA GLY A 94 6.66 -22.22 8.98
C GLY A 94 7.54 -21.05 8.51
N PHE A 95 7.16 -20.34 7.45
CA PHE A 95 7.97 -19.26 6.85
C PHE A 95 7.56 -17.87 7.32
N SER A 96 6.46 -17.75 8.07
CA SER A 96 5.89 -16.45 8.39
C SER A 96 5.40 -16.36 9.82
N TYR A 97 5.56 -15.15 10.38
CA TYR A 97 5.00 -14.76 11.66
C TYR A 97 4.09 -13.55 11.49
N TYR A 98 3.04 -13.50 12.32
CA TYR A 98 2.18 -12.33 12.42
C TYR A 98 2.69 -11.41 13.53
N ALA A 99 2.91 -10.15 13.19
CA ALA A 99 3.29 -9.11 14.14
C ALA A 99 2.10 -8.17 14.37
N PRO A 100 1.26 -8.42 15.40
CA PRO A 100 0.06 -7.63 15.65
C PRO A 100 0.41 -6.21 16.09
N ILE A 101 -0.13 -5.23 15.40
CA ILE A 101 0.00 -3.82 15.74
C ILE A 101 -1.27 -3.08 15.30
N ARG A 102 -1.60 -1.98 16.00
CA ARG A 102 -2.61 -1.04 15.51
C ARG A 102 -2.03 -0.32 14.29
N TYR A 103 -2.75 -0.32 13.18
CA TYR A 103 -2.21 0.17 11.90
C TYR A 103 -1.81 1.65 11.95
N SER A 104 -2.60 2.51 12.63
CA SER A 104 -2.26 3.93 12.81
C SER A 104 -0.95 4.17 13.57
N GLU A 105 -0.47 3.19 14.34
CA GLU A 105 0.76 3.25 15.11
C GLU A 105 2.01 2.81 14.31
N LEU A 106 1.84 2.24 13.12
CA LEU A 106 2.98 1.76 12.32
C LEU A 106 4.03 2.84 12.06
N PRO A 107 3.69 4.07 11.63
CA PRO A 107 4.69 5.11 11.41
C PRO A 107 5.51 5.41 12.68
N ARG A 108 4.83 5.45 13.84
CA ARG A 108 5.50 5.65 15.14
C ARG A 108 6.37 4.46 15.51
N TYR A 109 5.88 3.24 15.28
CA TYR A 109 6.65 2.03 15.56
C TYR A 109 7.98 2.04 14.81
N TYR A 110 7.99 2.35 13.51
CA TYR A 110 9.23 2.44 12.74
C TYR A 110 10.16 3.51 13.29
N ARG A 111 9.66 4.70 13.58
CA ARG A 111 10.46 5.84 14.06
C ARG A 111 11.04 5.61 15.48
N ASP A 112 10.29 4.93 16.34
CA ASP A 112 10.66 4.68 17.74
C ASP A 112 11.25 3.26 17.98
N SER A 113 11.28 2.41 16.94
CA SER A 113 11.70 1.01 17.08
C SER A 113 13.17 0.87 17.43
N ALA A 114 13.46 -0.08 18.30
CA ALA A 114 14.83 -0.50 18.60
C ALA A 114 15.43 -1.39 17.48
N THR A 115 14.62 -1.85 16.52
CA THR A 115 15.06 -2.72 15.42
C THR A 115 14.76 -2.02 14.09
N PRO A 116 15.62 -1.09 13.65
CA PRO A 116 15.49 -0.44 12.35
C PRO A 116 15.72 -1.44 11.22
N ASP A 117 15.11 -1.21 10.06
CA ASP A 117 15.38 -2.00 8.88
C ASP A 117 16.77 -1.69 8.32
N ASP A 118 17.48 -2.74 7.89
CA ASP A 118 18.77 -2.59 7.22
C ASP A 118 18.58 -2.10 5.78
N VAL A 119 17.53 -2.61 5.12
CA VAL A 119 17.18 -2.25 3.75
C VAL A 119 15.66 -2.09 3.62
N ALA A 120 15.22 -1.01 2.99
CA ALA A 120 13.88 -0.90 2.44
C ALA A 120 13.94 -1.08 0.93
N MET A 121 13.07 -1.93 0.35
CA MET A 121 12.97 -2.11 -1.08
C MET A 121 11.51 -2.28 -1.51
N PHE A 122 11.04 -1.40 -2.38
CA PHE A 122 9.62 -1.34 -2.75
C PHE A 122 9.39 -0.68 -4.10
N GLN A 123 8.19 -0.89 -4.69
CA GLN A 123 7.81 -0.26 -5.95
C GLN A 123 7.35 1.18 -5.76
N VAL A 124 7.66 2.01 -6.76
CA VAL A 124 7.29 3.43 -6.85
C VAL A 124 6.86 3.79 -8.27
N ALA A 125 6.10 4.88 -8.40
CA ALA A 125 5.86 5.50 -9.69
C ALA A 125 7.17 6.11 -10.27
N PRO A 126 7.26 6.34 -11.59
CA PRO A 126 8.41 6.99 -12.19
C PRO A 126 8.75 8.33 -11.54
N MET A 127 10.05 8.66 -11.49
CA MET A 127 10.52 9.92 -10.94
C MET A 127 9.92 11.11 -11.69
N ASP A 128 9.44 12.08 -10.96
CA ASP A 128 8.96 13.32 -11.56
C ASP A 128 10.11 14.29 -11.90
N LYS A 129 9.76 15.39 -12.58
CA LYS A 129 10.74 16.43 -12.98
C LYS A 129 11.42 17.15 -11.80
N HIS A 130 10.92 16.96 -10.59
CA HIS A 130 11.45 17.55 -9.37
C HIS A 130 12.26 16.56 -8.51
N GLY A 131 12.49 15.34 -9.00
CA GLY A 131 13.28 14.30 -8.33
C GLY A 131 12.52 13.46 -7.33
N TYR A 132 11.19 13.46 -7.35
CA TYR A 132 10.39 12.68 -6.42
C TYR A 132 9.86 11.39 -7.04
N PHE A 133 9.94 10.30 -6.28
CA PHE A 133 9.27 9.03 -6.53
C PHE A 133 8.02 8.95 -5.66
N ASN A 134 6.86 8.79 -6.28
CA ASN A 134 5.60 8.67 -5.57
C ASN A 134 5.36 7.21 -5.14
N PHE A 135 4.89 7.00 -3.91
CA PHE A 135 4.62 5.66 -3.37
C PHE A 135 3.37 5.00 -3.99
N GLY A 136 2.73 5.66 -4.96
CA GLY A 136 1.49 5.17 -5.55
C GLY A 136 0.36 5.13 -4.50
N PRO A 137 -0.49 4.09 -4.53
CA PRO A 137 -1.61 3.98 -3.59
C PRO A 137 -1.20 3.70 -2.13
N ASN A 138 0.08 3.80 -1.77
CA ASN A 138 0.60 3.32 -0.49
C ASN A 138 1.40 4.38 0.28
N ALA A 139 0.88 5.59 0.49
CA ALA A 139 1.51 6.52 1.42
C ALA A 139 1.65 5.87 2.80
N SER A 140 0.58 5.32 3.34
CA SER A 140 0.58 4.42 4.50
C SER A 140 1.59 4.81 5.59
N HIS A 141 2.64 4.04 5.75
CA HIS A 141 3.76 4.27 6.67
C HIS A 141 5.11 4.35 5.94
N MET A 142 5.08 4.44 4.60
CA MET A 142 6.28 4.30 3.78
C MET A 142 7.35 5.34 4.05
N MET A 143 6.98 6.59 4.36
CA MET A 143 7.98 7.59 4.71
C MET A 143 8.74 7.21 5.98
N ALA A 144 8.04 6.69 7.00
CA ALA A 144 8.68 6.23 8.23
C ALA A 144 9.64 5.04 7.97
N VAL A 145 9.28 4.12 7.07
CA VAL A 145 10.18 3.06 6.60
C VAL A 145 11.45 3.66 5.98
N CYS A 146 11.29 4.62 5.07
CA CYS A 146 12.43 5.27 4.40
C CYS A 146 13.34 6.01 5.38
N GLU A 147 12.76 6.74 6.34
CA GLU A 147 13.51 7.55 7.32
C GLU A 147 14.35 6.69 8.28
N THR A 148 13.92 5.46 8.54
CA THR A 148 14.56 4.59 9.54
C THR A 148 15.43 3.49 8.95
N SER A 149 15.31 3.23 7.66
CA SER A 149 16.12 2.21 6.98
C SER A 149 17.54 2.72 6.70
N LYS A 150 18.54 1.84 6.82
CA LYS A 150 19.95 2.19 6.53
C LYS A 150 20.19 2.35 5.03
N LYS A 151 19.42 1.64 4.19
CA LYS A 151 19.47 1.70 2.72
C LYS A 151 18.06 1.70 2.16
N VAL A 152 17.83 2.54 1.16
CA VAL A 152 16.55 2.62 0.44
C VAL A 152 16.77 2.29 -1.03
N ILE A 153 16.06 1.28 -1.52
CA ILE A 153 16.07 0.83 -2.91
C ILE A 153 14.67 0.98 -3.49
N VAL A 154 14.53 1.75 -4.55
CA VAL A 154 13.25 1.88 -5.23
C VAL A 154 13.23 1.08 -6.54
N GLU A 155 12.15 0.32 -6.75
CA GLU A 155 11.84 -0.35 -8.00
C GLU A 155 10.81 0.48 -8.77
N VAL A 156 11.24 1.11 -9.85
CA VAL A 156 10.38 1.95 -10.68
C VAL A 156 9.44 1.09 -11.50
N ASN A 157 8.13 1.32 -11.36
CA ASN A 157 7.09 0.68 -12.15
C ASN A 157 6.24 1.73 -12.87
N LYS A 158 6.25 1.73 -14.21
CA LYS A 158 5.48 2.68 -15.05
C LYS A 158 3.97 2.50 -14.94
N ASN A 159 3.52 1.35 -14.44
CA ASN A 159 2.11 1.07 -14.19
C ASN A 159 1.65 1.53 -12.80
N MET A 160 2.57 2.00 -11.93
CA MET A 160 2.23 2.54 -10.62
C MET A 160 1.58 3.91 -10.79
N PRO A 161 0.31 4.11 -10.36
CA PRO A 161 -0.35 5.40 -10.47
C PRO A 161 0.35 6.42 -9.58
N ARG A 162 0.40 7.67 -10.04
CA ARG A 162 0.87 8.80 -9.25
C ARG A 162 -0.27 9.31 -8.37
N CYS A 163 -0.30 8.92 -7.13
CA CYS A 163 -1.33 9.30 -6.18
C CYS A 163 -0.99 10.62 -5.49
N LEU A 164 -1.82 11.63 -5.73
CA LEU A 164 -1.63 12.94 -5.13
C LEU A 164 -1.93 12.90 -3.63
N GLY A 165 -1.21 13.67 -2.86
CA GLY A 165 -1.36 13.72 -1.41
C GLY A 165 -0.87 15.03 -0.81
N GLY A 166 -0.98 15.17 0.50
CA GLY A 166 -0.57 16.35 1.22
C GLY A 166 0.91 16.31 1.65
N PHE A 167 1.34 15.19 2.22
CA PHE A 167 2.69 14.95 2.72
C PHE A 167 2.92 13.45 2.88
N GLU A 168 4.19 13.04 2.99
CA GLU A 168 4.62 11.64 3.14
C GLU A 168 4.12 10.69 2.03
N ASN A 169 3.83 11.21 0.84
CA ASN A 169 3.38 10.40 -0.30
C ASN A 169 4.46 10.14 -1.37
N SER A 170 5.67 10.65 -1.14
CA SER A 170 6.77 10.58 -2.10
C SER A 170 8.12 10.68 -1.39
N ILE A 171 9.16 10.07 -1.97
CA ILE A 171 10.54 10.19 -1.52
C ILE A 171 11.38 10.93 -2.57
N HIS A 172 12.27 11.82 -2.14
CA HIS A 172 13.18 12.50 -3.03
C HIS A 172 14.39 11.62 -3.37
N ILE A 173 14.91 11.76 -4.58
CA ILE A 173 16.04 10.96 -5.08
C ILE A 173 17.28 11.05 -4.18
N SER A 174 17.51 12.17 -3.46
CA SER A 174 18.63 12.30 -2.52
C SER A 174 18.61 11.27 -1.41
N ASP A 175 17.42 10.79 -1.03
CA ASP A 175 17.21 9.85 0.08
C ASP A 175 17.09 8.40 -0.40
N VAL A 176 17.34 8.16 -1.70
CA VAL A 176 17.36 6.83 -2.33
C VAL A 176 18.80 6.42 -2.60
N ASP A 177 19.19 5.20 -2.22
CA ASP A 177 20.54 4.68 -2.49
C ASP A 177 20.64 4.04 -3.87
N PHE A 178 19.65 3.23 -4.25
CA PHE A 178 19.64 2.55 -5.55
C PHE A 178 18.27 2.65 -6.22
N ILE A 179 18.31 2.75 -7.55
CA ILE A 179 17.14 2.77 -8.41
C ILE A 179 17.21 1.54 -9.31
N VAL A 180 16.11 0.80 -9.40
CA VAL A 180 15.98 -0.36 -10.30
C VAL A 180 14.79 -0.11 -11.22
N GLU A 181 15.01 -0.27 -12.52
CA GLU A 181 13.93 -0.31 -13.50
C GLU A 181 13.60 -1.79 -13.77
N GLY A 182 12.39 -2.22 -13.36
CA GLY A 182 11.92 -3.59 -13.55
C GLY A 182 11.16 -3.79 -14.85
N GLU A 183 10.47 -4.93 -14.97
CA GLU A 183 9.66 -5.30 -16.15
C GLU A 183 8.32 -4.54 -16.22
N ASN A 184 8.04 -3.66 -15.27
CA ASN A 184 6.78 -2.93 -15.13
C ASN A 184 5.56 -3.87 -15.09
N PRO A 185 5.46 -4.78 -14.12
CA PRO A 185 4.29 -5.65 -14.00
C PRO A 185 3.03 -4.82 -13.76
N ALA A 186 1.88 -5.36 -14.15
CA ALA A 186 0.60 -4.79 -13.72
C ALA A 186 0.53 -4.73 -12.19
N ILE A 187 -0.09 -3.68 -11.67
CA ILE A 187 -0.31 -3.57 -10.22
C ILE A 187 -1.22 -4.71 -9.77
N GLY A 188 -0.86 -5.35 -8.67
CA GLY A 188 -1.65 -6.43 -8.13
C GLY A 188 -3.07 -5.97 -7.79
N GLU A 189 -4.06 -6.75 -8.21
CA GLU A 189 -5.46 -6.44 -7.93
C GLU A 189 -5.93 -7.12 -6.64
N LEU A 190 -6.66 -6.39 -5.84
CA LEU A 190 -7.45 -6.94 -4.75
C LEU A 190 -8.89 -7.02 -5.23
N GLY A 191 -9.27 -8.16 -5.79
CA GLY A 191 -10.63 -8.40 -6.24
C GLY A 191 -11.63 -8.20 -5.09
N GLY A 192 -12.68 -7.46 -5.33
CA GLY A 192 -13.80 -7.38 -4.39
C GLY A 192 -14.30 -8.80 -4.12
N GLY A 193 -14.47 -9.18 -2.85
CA GLY A 193 -14.96 -10.50 -2.46
C GLY A 193 -16.13 -10.97 -3.33
N GLY A 194 -16.49 -12.26 -3.27
CA GLY A 194 -17.53 -12.84 -4.14
C GLY A 194 -18.81 -12.01 -4.22
N ALA A 195 -19.71 -12.39 -5.12
CA ALA A 195 -21.03 -11.72 -5.26
C ALA A 195 -21.70 -11.60 -3.88
N ALA A 196 -22.30 -10.44 -3.64
CA ALA A 196 -23.03 -10.19 -2.40
C ALA A 196 -24.19 -11.19 -2.24
N THR A 197 -24.27 -11.82 -1.09
CA THR A 197 -25.37 -12.73 -0.74
C THR A 197 -26.66 -11.94 -0.46
N GLU A 198 -27.80 -12.64 -0.38
CA GLU A 198 -29.06 -12.02 0.04
C GLU A 198 -28.96 -11.39 1.43
N ILE A 199 -28.16 -12.02 2.33
CA ILE A 199 -27.91 -11.49 3.67
C ILE A 199 -27.10 -10.18 3.56
N ASP A 200 -26.04 -10.16 2.74
CA ASP A 200 -25.25 -8.95 2.51
C ASP A 200 -26.12 -7.80 1.99
N GLN A 201 -27.04 -8.07 1.07
CA GLN A 201 -27.97 -7.09 0.54
C GLN A 201 -28.94 -6.56 1.61
N ALA A 202 -29.49 -7.45 2.45
CA ALA A 202 -30.37 -7.04 3.53
C ALA A 202 -29.66 -6.17 4.56
N VAL A 203 -28.44 -6.55 4.96
CA VAL A 203 -27.61 -5.76 5.88
C VAL A 203 -27.22 -4.42 5.26
N ALA A 204 -26.79 -4.42 3.98
CA ALA A 204 -26.43 -3.19 3.27
C ALA A 204 -27.59 -2.19 3.24
N LYS A 205 -28.81 -2.65 3.00
CA LYS A 205 -29.99 -1.79 3.04
C LYS A 205 -30.17 -1.10 4.40
N LEU A 206 -30.08 -1.85 5.49
CA LEU A 206 -30.21 -1.29 6.85
C LEU A 206 -29.12 -0.23 7.11
N ILE A 207 -27.90 -0.44 6.64
CA ILE A 207 -26.81 0.51 6.81
C ILE A 207 -27.07 1.78 5.99
N VAL A 208 -27.47 1.63 4.71
CA VAL A 208 -27.68 2.79 3.82
C VAL A 208 -28.84 3.66 4.29
N ASP A 209 -29.89 3.07 4.85
CA ASP A 209 -31.04 3.79 5.42
C ASP A 209 -30.64 4.71 6.60
N GLU A 210 -29.51 4.44 7.28
CA GLU A 210 -29.00 5.27 8.40
C GLU A 210 -28.00 6.36 7.95
N ILE A 211 -27.57 6.38 6.69
CA ILE A 211 -26.56 7.33 6.21
C ILE A 211 -27.22 8.69 5.90
N PRO A 212 -26.90 9.78 6.61
CA PRO A 212 -27.40 11.09 6.25
C PRO A 212 -26.62 11.71 5.08
N ASN A 213 -27.27 12.64 4.36
CA ASN A 213 -26.56 13.49 3.41
C ASN A 213 -25.40 14.21 4.09
N GLY A 214 -24.25 14.28 3.40
CA GLY A 214 -23.05 14.92 3.93
C GLY A 214 -22.22 14.03 4.86
N ALA A 215 -22.61 12.76 5.09
CA ALA A 215 -21.83 11.83 5.88
C ALA A 215 -20.42 11.64 5.28
N CYS A 216 -19.43 11.44 6.16
CA CYS A 216 -18.07 11.07 5.76
C CYS A 216 -17.91 9.57 5.97
N LEU A 217 -17.51 8.86 4.91
CA LEU A 217 -17.57 7.41 4.82
C LEU A 217 -16.19 6.75 4.90
N GLN A 218 -16.18 5.56 5.50
CA GLN A 218 -15.16 4.53 5.34
C GLN A 218 -15.85 3.24 4.86
N LEU A 219 -15.27 2.59 3.86
CA LEU A 219 -15.70 1.27 3.38
C LEU A 219 -14.51 0.30 3.43
N GLY A 220 -14.80 -0.93 3.83
CA GLY A 220 -13.84 -2.04 3.76
C GLY A 220 -13.97 -2.82 2.44
N ILE A 221 -13.38 -4.01 2.43
CA ILE A 221 -13.43 -4.97 1.33
C ILE A 221 -14.37 -6.14 1.66
N GLY A 222 -14.90 -6.79 0.63
CA GLY A 222 -15.76 -7.97 0.76
C GLY A 222 -17.15 -7.77 0.18
N GLY A 223 -17.97 -8.83 0.18
CA GLY A 223 -19.29 -8.82 -0.42
C GLY A 223 -20.24 -7.79 0.19
N MET A 224 -20.29 -7.71 1.52
CA MET A 224 -21.16 -6.77 2.22
C MET A 224 -20.76 -5.30 2.01
N PRO A 225 -19.49 -4.86 2.20
CA PRO A 225 -19.08 -3.49 1.88
C PRO A 225 -19.31 -3.10 0.41
N ASN A 226 -19.14 -4.03 -0.53
CA ASN A 226 -19.44 -3.79 -1.93
C ASN A 226 -20.93 -3.58 -2.17
N ALA A 227 -21.80 -4.37 -1.50
CA ALA A 227 -23.25 -4.17 -1.55
C ALA A 227 -23.65 -2.79 -1.01
N VAL A 228 -23.08 -2.37 0.12
CA VAL A 228 -23.29 -1.02 0.67
C VAL A 228 -22.87 0.05 -0.34
N GLY A 229 -21.68 -0.08 -0.92
CA GLY A 229 -21.17 0.88 -1.92
C GLY A 229 -22.06 0.99 -3.16
N SER A 230 -22.54 -0.15 -3.69
CA SER A 230 -23.45 -0.17 -4.83
C SER A 230 -24.79 0.51 -4.50
N MET A 231 -25.37 0.22 -3.34
CA MET A 231 -26.61 0.85 -2.90
C MET A 231 -26.45 2.36 -2.68
N ILE A 232 -25.32 2.81 -2.15
CA ILE A 232 -25.04 4.25 -2.02
C ILE A 232 -24.98 4.90 -3.39
N ALA A 233 -24.30 4.28 -4.36
CA ALA A 233 -24.19 4.82 -5.73
C ALA A 233 -25.56 4.99 -6.41
N GLU A 234 -26.51 4.08 -6.14
CA GLU A 234 -27.87 4.09 -6.68
C GLU A 234 -28.85 4.95 -5.85
N SER A 235 -28.50 5.35 -4.65
CA SER A 235 -29.37 6.10 -3.71
C SER A 235 -29.53 7.58 -4.08
N ASP A 236 -30.40 8.29 -3.36
CA ASP A 236 -30.55 9.75 -3.44
C ASP A 236 -29.58 10.51 -2.52
N LEU A 237 -28.63 9.82 -1.88
CA LEU A 237 -27.61 10.41 -1.03
C LEU A 237 -26.74 11.41 -1.80
N LYS A 238 -26.31 12.47 -1.11
CA LYS A 238 -25.51 13.54 -1.71
C LYS A 238 -24.57 14.19 -0.71
N ASP A 239 -23.63 14.96 -1.24
CA ASP A 239 -22.63 15.71 -0.48
C ASP A 239 -21.76 14.84 0.43
N LEU A 240 -21.60 13.55 0.10
CA LEU A 240 -20.80 12.61 0.89
C LEU A 240 -19.32 12.98 0.85
N GLY A 241 -18.62 12.62 1.91
CA GLY A 241 -17.17 12.70 2.02
C GLY A 241 -16.54 11.31 2.14
N VAL A 242 -15.24 11.23 1.91
CA VAL A 242 -14.43 10.03 2.15
C VAL A 242 -13.26 10.37 3.05
N HIS A 243 -13.12 9.59 4.12
CA HIS A 243 -11.95 9.57 5.00
C HIS A 243 -11.81 8.13 5.47
N THR A 244 -10.88 7.39 4.88
CA THR A 244 -10.85 5.94 5.00
C THR A 244 -9.42 5.42 5.19
N GLU A 245 -9.30 4.26 5.81
CA GLU A 245 -8.04 3.52 5.82
C GLU A 245 -7.65 3.11 4.41
N MET A 246 -8.56 2.39 3.74
CA MET A 246 -8.35 1.80 2.44
C MET A 246 -9.29 2.40 1.40
N TYR A 247 -8.75 2.85 0.28
CA TYR A 247 -9.55 3.22 -0.89
C TYR A 247 -9.87 1.98 -1.72
N VAL A 248 -11.14 1.83 -2.08
CA VAL A 248 -11.68 0.63 -2.77
C VAL A 248 -12.52 1.01 -3.97
N ASP A 249 -12.75 0.06 -4.90
CA ASP A 249 -13.54 0.27 -6.13
C ASP A 249 -14.93 0.88 -5.89
N ALA A 250 -15.57 0.53 -4.78
CA ALA A 250 -16.89 1.06 -4.42
C ALA A 250 -16.90 2.60 -4.33
N PHE A 251 -15.82 3.22 -3.84
CA PHE A 251 -15.72 4.70 -3.83
C PHE A 251 -15.65 5.29 -5.23
N VAL A 252 -15.02 4.62 -6.18
CA VAL A 252 -14.99 5.06 -7.59
C VAL A 252 -16.41 5.08 -8.16
N ASP A 253 -17.22 4.06 -7.87
CA ASP A 253 -18.59 3.99 -8.35
C ASP A 253 -19.48 5.07 -7.71
N ILE A 254 -19.35 5.28 -6.39
CA ILE A 254 -20.07 6.34 -5.67
C ILE A 254 -19.66 7.74 -6.18
N ALA A 255 -18.37 7.96 -6.43
CA ALA A 255 -17.87 9.24 -6.96
C ALA A 255 -18.38 9.49 -8.38
N ARG A 256 -18.30 8.48 -9.27
CA ARG A 256 -18.82 8.57 -10.64
C ARG A 256 -20.34 8.79 -10.70
N ALA A 257 -21.07 8.29 -9.69
CA ALA A 257 -22.49 8.58 -9.52
C ALA A 257 -22.78 10.01 -9.00
N GLY A 258 -21.71 10.82 -8.76
CA GLY A 258 -21.84 12.21 -8.31
C GLY A 258 -22.26 12.38 -6.86
N LYS A 259 -22.11 11.34 -6.03
CA LYS A 259 -22.54 11.37 -4.61
C LYS A 259 -21.48 11.97 -3.69
N ILE A 260 -20.20 11.92 -4.07
CA ILE A 260 -19.07 12.40 -3.28
C ILE A 260 -18.61 13.76 -3.78
N ASN A 261 -18.58 14.75 -2.89
CA ASN A 261 -17.94 16.05 -3.15
C ASN A 261 -17.12 16.57 -1.96
N GLY A 262 -17.21 15.92 -0.80
CA GLY A 262 -16.44 16.29 0.39
C GLY A 262 -16.73 17.68 0.98
N SER A 263 -17.80 18.34 0.54
CA SER A 263 -18.12 19.72 0.96
C SER A 263 -18.46 19.86 2.43
N LYS A 264 -18.90 18.78 3.06
CA LYS A 264 -19.31 18.74 4.47
C LYS A 264 -18.24 18.18 5.41
N LYS A 265 -17.07 17.75 4.88
CA LYS A 265 -15.96 17.31 5.74
C LYS A 265 -15.47 18.44 6.64
N ASN A 266 -15.08 18.08 7.88
CA ASN A 266 -14.50 19.03 8.84
C ASN A 266 -13.03 19.35 8.52
N ILE A 267 -12.29 18.33 8.04
CA ILE A 267 -10.90 18.45 7.57
C ILE A 267 -10.83 18.01 6.12
N ASP A 268 -9.81 18.44 5.39
CA ASP A 268 -9.55 18.04 3.99
C ASP A 268 -10.78 18.18 3.09
N ARG A 269 -11.48 19.31 3.21
CA ARG A 269 -12.69 19.57 2.42
C ARG A 269 -12.41 19.44 0.94
N PHE A 270 -13.35 18.84 0.22
CA PHE A 270 -13.27 18.53 -1.20
C PHE A 270 -12.20 17.50 -1.58
N ARG A 271 -11.65 16.77 -0.59
CA ARG A 271 -10.70 15.67 -0.81
C ARG A 271 -11.26 14.36 -0.26
N GLN A 272 -10.94 13.28 -0.95
CA GLN A 272 -11.18 11.91 -0.52
C GLN A 272 -9.86 11.38 0.06
N THR A 273 -9.78 11.33 1.40
CA THR A 273 -8.55 11.01 2.14
C THR A 273 -8.46 9.52 2.41
N TYR A 274 -7.29 8.92 2.15
CA TYR A 274 -7.04 7.49 2.38
C TYR A 274 -5.59 7.20 2.74
N GLY A 275 -5.35 6.10 3.48
CA GLY A 275 -4.01 5.65 3.87
C GLY A 275 -3.34 4.79 2.81
N PHE A 276 -4.09 3.88 2.20
CA PHE A 276 -3.65 3.09 1.05
C PHE A 276 -4.84 2.71 0.17
N GLY A 277 -4.58 2.24 -1.03
CA GLY A 277 -5.60 1.77 -1.96
C GLY A 277 -5.23 0.42 -2.56
N ALA A 278 -6.21 -0.48 -2.63
CA ALA A 278 -6.09 -1.71 -3.38
C ALA A 278 -7.46 -2.09 -3.96
N GLY A 279 -7.51 -2.37 -5.24
CA GLY A 279 -8.72 -2.66 -5.98
C GLY A 279 -8.41 -3.20 -7.37
N THR A 280 -9.24 -2.88 -8.33
CA THR A 280 -9.05 -3.25 -9.74
C THR A 280 -8.32 -2.13 -10.50
N GLN A 281 -7.94 -2.41 -11.75
CA GLN A 281 -7.35 -1.40 -12.64
C GLN A 281 -8.22 -0.15 -12.76
N LYS A 282 -9.56 -0.28 -12.74
CA LYS A 282 -10.50 0.84 -12.73
C LYS A 282 -10.22 1.83 -11.61
N MET A 283 -9.89 1.32 -10.43
CA MET A 283 -9.56 2.15 -9.28
C MET A 283 -8.18 2.80 -9.45
N TYR A 284 -7.17 2.06 -9.91
CA TYR A 284 -5.84 2.61 -10.14
C TYR A 284 -5.85 3.74 -11.17
N ASP A 285 -6.62 3.58 -12.25
CA ASP A 285 -6.84 4.64 -13.25
C ASP A 285 -7.53 5.88 -12.65
N TYR A 286 -8.43 5.68 -11.67
CA TYR A 286 -9.11 6.78 -10.99
C TYR A 286 -8.21 7.50 -10.00
N LEU A 287 -7.26 6.79 -9.38
CA LEU A 287 -6.29 7.38 -8.43
C LEU A 287 -5.24 8.23 -9.13
N ASP A 288 -4.89 7.90 -10.39
CA ASP A 288 -3.76 8.51 -11.08
C ASP A 288 -3.98 10.00 -11.32
N GLU A 289 -3.05 10.81 -10.79
CA GLU A 289 -3.02 12.28 -10.88
C GLU A 289 -4.36 12.98 -10.55
N ASN A 290 -5.22 12.34 -9.75
CA ASN A 290 -6.54 12.87 -9.43
C ASN A 290 -6.49 13.84 -8.23
N PRO A 291 -6.75 15.16 -8.45
CA PRO A 291 -6.67 16.16 -7.38
C PRO A 291 -7.82 16.09 -6.37
N GLU A 292 -8.88 15.33 -6.62
CA GLU A 292 -9.95 15.11 -5.65
C GLU A 292 -9.54 14.14 -4.54
N LEU A 293 -8.43 13.43 -4.73
CA LEU A 293 -7.92 12.42 -3.82
C LEU A 293 -6.76 12.95 -2.99
N MET A 294 -6.59 12.40 -1.81
CA MET A 294 -5.47 12.70 -0.94
C MET A 294 -4.93 11.41 -0.32
N SER A 295 -3.85 10.90 -0.90
CA SER A 295 -3.03 9.86 -0.30
C SER A 295 -2.30 10.43 0.91
N ALA A 296 -2.43 9.83 2.07
CA ALA A 296 -1.93 10.35 3.34
C ALA A 296 -1.29 9.24 4.18
N PRO A 297 -0.39 9.58 5.12
CA PRO A 297 0.11 8.59 6.06
C PRO A 297 -1.04 8.03 6.89
N VAL A 298 -0.94 6.76 7.25
CA VAL A 298 -2.00 6.04 7.97
C VAL A 298 -2.32 6.67 9.32
N SER A 299 -1.38 7.30 9.97
CA SER A 299 -1.59 8.05 11.21
C SER A 299 -2.57 9.24 11.03
N LEU A 300 -2.64 9.84 9.83
CA LEU A 300 -3.64 10.86 9.51
C LEU A 300 -4.94 10.23 9.02
N SER A 301 -4.89 9.24 8.13
CA SER A 301 -6.10 8.63 7.57
C SER A 301 -6.96 7.95 8.64
N LEU A 302 -6.35 7.48 9.72
CA LEU A 302 -7.02 6.81 10.84
C LEU A 302 -7.16 7.66 12.11
N ILE A 303 -6.78 8.92 12.09
CA ILE A 303 -6.75 9.79 13.28
C ILE A 303 -8.09 9.90 14.00
N HIS A 304 -9.21 9.68 13.31
CA HIS A 304 -10.57 9.77 13.86
C HIS A 304 -11.35 8.46 13.78
N ILE A 305 -10.78 7.40 13.23
CA ILE A 305 -11.52 6.18 12.86
C ILE A 305 -11.12 5.00 13.74
N SER A 306 -9.84 4.84 14.03
CA SER A 306 -9.31 3.63 14.66
C SER A 306 -9.02 3.77 16.15
N GLU A 307 -9.30 4.92 16.73
CA GLU A 307 -9.20 5.10 18.18
C GLU A 307 -10.49 4.60 18.83
N PRO A 308 -10.42 3.57 19.68
CA PRO A 308 -11.56 3.26 20.55
C PRO A 308 -11.74 4.44 21.51
N THR A 309 -12.86 5.08 21.38
CA THR A 309 -13.32 6.07 22.38
C THR A 309 -13.68 5.37 23.68
#